data_6975e1a063aaabab68f1efec496d5b5f
#
_entry.id   6975e1a063aaabab68f1efec496d5b5f
#
_cell.length_a   1.000
_cell.length_b   1.000
_cell.length_c   1.000
_cell.angle_alpha   90.00
_cell.angle_beta   90.00
_cell.angle_gamma   90.00
#
_symmetry.space_group_name_H-M   'P 1'
#
loop_
_entity.id
_entity.type
_entity.pdbx_description
1 polymer ?
#
loop_
_entity_poly.entity_id
_entity_poly.type
_entity_poly.pdbx_seq_one_letter_code
_entity_poly.pdbx_strand_id
1 'polypeptide(L)'
;MENGAVAHTNSVVDPRIISEIFKCRTDKTLLWDGFKKDSKGRDIKNQYWINAAVDFVLHTKGIKKQGGCLNRNGVANCAVVDVDKDIDVKEICREAYRIDPLIIMFKSPSGRWHAWKFYHQDQDVKTVIKDIKRIEKEFIKLYGT
;
A
#
# COMPACT_ATOMS: atom_id res chain seq x y z
N MET A 1 -6.72 -28.01 5.08
CA MET A 1 -6.37 -27.42 5.25
C MET A 1 -5.96 -27.03 5.85
N GLU A 2 -5.72 -27.03 6.15
CA GLU A 2 -5.48 -26.45 6.53
C GLU A 2 -4.98 -25.79 6.39
N ASN A 3 -4.95 -25.86 6.48
CA ASN A 3 -4.44 -25.11 6.41
C ASN A 3 -3.97 -24.51 6.03
N GLY A 4 -4.39 -24.74 5.88
CA GLY A 4 -3.49 -24.10 4.96
C GLY A 4 -2.94 -22.80 5.31
N ALA A 5 -3.44 -22.31 6.10
CA ALA A 5 -3.04 -20.99 6.38
C ALA A 5 -1.69 -20.87 7.03
N VAL A 6 -1.26 -21.91 7.48
CA VAL A 6 -0.19 -21.87 8.42
C VAL A 6 1.17 -21.63 7.85
N ALA A 7 1.46 -22.29 6.79
CA ALA A 7 2.79 -22.25 6.23
C ALA A 7 3.21 -20.86 5.76
N HIS A 8 2.25 -20.08 5.32
CA HIS A 8 2.59 -18.79 4.75
C HIS A 8 3.05 -17.76 5.77
N THR A 9 2.82 -17.98 7.06
CA THR A 9 3.33 -17.06 8.08
C THR A 9 4.84 -16.96 8.06
N ASN A 10 5.51 -18.02 7.60
CA ASN A 10 6.95 -18.08 7.51
C ASN A 10 7.44 -18.03 6.06
N SER A 11 6.55 -17.75 5.14
CA SER A 11 6.91 -17.69 3.73
C SER A 11 7.81 -16.50 3.46
N VAL A 12 8.87 -16.75 2.70
CA VAL A 12 9.72 -15.68 2.20
C VAL A 12 9.14 -15.20 0.88
N VAL A 13 8.76 -13.95 0.84
CA VAL A 13 8.30 -13.33 -0.40
C VAL A 13 9.53 -12.98 -1.22
N ASP A 14 9.56 -13.42 -2.49
CA ASP A 14 10.66 -13.10 -3.39
C ASP A 14 10.63 -11.59 -3.71
N PRO A 15 11.70 -10.83 -3.37
CA PRO A 15 11.74 -9.39 -3.64
C PRO A 15 11.59 -9.04 -5.11
N ARG A 16 11.97 -9.93 -6.02
CA ARG A 16 11.81 -9.69 -7.46
C ARG A 16 10.35 -9.68 -7.87
N ILE A 17 9.55 -10.57 -7.29
CA ILE A 17 8.10 -10.61 -7.54
C ILE A 17 7.44 -9.34 -6.99
N ILE A 18 7.81 -8.94 -5.77
CA ILE A 18 7.28 -7.72 -5.16
C ILE A 18 7.62 -6.50 -6.02
N SER A 19 8.84 -6.38 -6.51
CA SER A 19 9.24 -5.24 -7.34
C SER A 19 8.50 -5.19 -8.68
N GLU A 20 8.10 -6.33 -9.23
CA GLU A 20 7.29 -6.38 -10.45
C GLU A 20 5.86 -5.93 -10.22
N ILE A 21 5.31 -6.19 -9.04
CA ILE A 21 3.93 -5.83 -8.70
C ILE A 21 3.86 -4.37 -8.26
N PHE A 22 4.73 -3.96 -7.35
CA PHE A 22 4.75 -2.61 -6.78
C PHE A 22 5.84 -1.77 -7.46
N LYS A 23 5.54 -1.30 -8.64
CA LYS A 23 6.49 -0.51 -9.44
C LYS A 23 6.62 0.90 -8.87
N CYS A 24 7.80 1.20 -8.36
CA CYS A 24 8.12 2.49 -7.75
C CYS A 24 9.20 3.20 -8.54
N ARG A 25 9.33 4.51 -8.31
CA ARG A 25 10.48 5.26 -8.81
C ARG A 25 11.76 4.66 -8.24
N THR A 26 12.81 4.70 -9.06
CA THR A 26 14.12 4.14 -8.69
C THR A 26 15.08 5.19 -8.13
N ASP A 27 14.67 6.46 -8.15
CA ASP A 27 15.53 7.58 -7.74
C ASP A 27 15.16 8.17 -6.38
N LYS A 28 14.01 7.80 -5.82
CA LYS A 28 13.55 8.33 -4.53
C LYS A 28 12.77 7.31 -3.73
N THR A 29 13.04 7.30 -2.43
CA THR A 29 12.32 6.47 -1.46
C THR A 29 12.12 7.24 -0.18
N LEU A 30 10.95 7.13 0.43
CA LEU A 30 10.67 7.68 1.75
C LEU A 30 11.09 6.65 2.81
N LEU A 31 11.98 7.03 3.69
CA LEU A 31 12.34 6.20 4.85
C LEU A 31 11.59 6.66 6.08
N TRP A 32 11.19 5.70 6.89
CA TRP A 32 10.62 5.95 8.21
C TRP A 32 11.53 5.32 9.26
N ASP A 33 12.03 6.16 10.15
CA ASP A 33 12.96 5.76 11.21
C ASP A 33 12.43 6.25 12.57
N GLY A 34 11.35 5.61 13.04
CA GLY A 34 10.74 5.91 14.32
C GLY A 34 10.13 7.30 14.42
N PHE A 35 10.26 7.88 15.59
CA PHE A 35 9.69 9.19 15.93
C PHE A 35 10.78 10.16 16.37
N LYS A 36 10.50 11.43 16.21
CA LYS A 36 11.35 12.52 16.69
C LYS A 36 10.46 13.61 17.31
N LYS A 37 11.07 14.55 18.04
CA LYS A 37 10.36 15.70 18.58
C LYS A 37 10.34 16.84 17.57
N ASP A 38 9.19 17.51 17.46
CA ASP A 38 9.11 18.77 16.71
C ASP A 38 9.58 19.95 17.59
N SER A 39 9.49 21.16 17.06
CA SER A 39 9.89 22.38 17.76
C SER A 39 9.08 22.65 19.04
N LYS A 40 7.89 22.03 19.17
CA LYS A 40 7.01 22.17 20.34
C LYS A 40 7.08 20.96 21.28
N GLY A 41 8.03 20.05 21.05
CA GLY A 41 8.22 18.87 21.89
C GLY A 41 7.24 17.74 21.62
N ARG A 42 6.46 17.78 20.55
CA ARG A 42 5.49 16.74 20.20
C ARG A 42 6.16 15.66 19.38
N ASP A 43 5.68 14.41 19.55
CA ASP A 43 6.16 13.30 18.74
C ASP A 43 5.61 13.38 17.33
N ILE A 44 6.50 13.36 16.36
CA ILE A 44 6.17 13.26 14.94
C ILE A 44 6.96 12.12 14.30
N LYS A 45 6.45 11.56 13.22
CA LYS A 45 7.16 10.51 12.49
C LYS A 45 8.48 11.06 11.93
N ASN A 46 9.57 10.32 12.16
CA ASN A 46 10.86 10.65 11.56
C ASN A 46 10.89 10.06 10.15
N GLN A 47 10.44 10.83 9.19
CA GLN A 47 10.40 10.44 7.78
C GLN A 47 11.25 11.37 6.95
N TYR A 48 11.98 10.82 6.01
CA TYR A 48 12.81 11.60 5.09
C TYR A 48 13.01 10.88 3.77
N TRP A 49 13.22 11.66 2.71
CA TRP A 49 13.48 11.15 1.38
C TRP A 49 14.96 10.83 1.20
N ILE A 50 15.23 9.71 0.55
CA ILE A 50 16.59 9.36 0.09
C ILE A 50 16.58 9.24 -1.44
N ASN A 51 17.74 9.46 -2.04
CA ASN A 51 17.92 9.36 -3.48
C ASN A 51 18.36 7.95 -3.85
N ALA A 52 17.46 7.00 -3.68
CA ALA A 52 17.71 5.58 -3.93
C ALA A 52 16.39 4.87 -4.19
N ALA A 53 16.47 3.71 -4.84
CA ALA A 53 15.33 2.83 -5.02
C ALA A 53 14.94 2.16 -3.70
N VAL A 54 13.69 1.69 -3.63
CA VAL A 54 13.23 0.85 -2.52
C VAL A 54 14.10 -0.40 -2.45
N ASP A 55 14.61 -0.70 -1.27
CA ASP A 55 15.31 -1.95 -1.03
C ASP A 55 14.29 -3.03 -0.67
N PHE A 56 13.80 -3.73 -1.68
CA PHE A 56 12.77 -4.75 -1.50
C PHE A 56 13.24 -5.94 -0.67
N VAL A 57 14.54 -6.22 -0.63
CA VAL A 57 15.09 -7.29 0.21
C VAL A 57 14.91 -6.94 1.69
N LEU A 58 15.34 -5.76 2.09
CA LEU A 58 15.20 -5.31 3.48
C LEU A 58 13.73 -5.04 3.84
N HIS A 59 12.95 -4.55 2.87
CA HIS A 59 11.53 -4.29 3.08
C HIS A 59 10.76 -5.59 3.37
N THR A 60 10.95 -6.62 2.56
CA THR A 60 10.25 -7.91 2.74
C THR A 60 10.67 -8.64 4.00
N LYS A 61 11.87 -8.37 4.50
CA LYS A 61 12.35 -8.90 5.78
C LYS A 61 11.87 -8.11 7.00
N GLY A 62 11.17 -7.01 6.76
CA GLY A 62 10.70 -6.14 7.85
C GLY A 62 11.80 -5.33 8.53
N ILE A 63 13.01 -5.29 7.95
CA ILE A 63 14.16 -4.59 8.56
C ILE A 63 14.08 -3.09 8.30
N LYS A 64 13.54 -2.69 7.15
CA LYS A 64 13.53 -1.31 6.72
C LYS A 64 12.12 -0.88 6.35
N LYS A 65 11.62 0.17 6.99
CA LYS A 65 10.30 0.73 6.68
C LYS A 65 10.45 1.79 5.60
N GLN A 66 9.88 1.51 4.44
CA GLN A 66 10.06 2.34 3.25
C GLN A 66 8.73 2.61 2.57
N GLY A 67 8.60 3.80 1.99
CA GLY A 67 7.49 4.16 1.12
C GLY A 67 8.01 4.44 -0.28
N GLY A 68 7.59 3.62 -1.22
CA GLY A 68 7.93 3.83 -2.63
C GLY A 68 7.06 4.91 -3.25
N CYS A 69 7.63 5.65 -4.18
CA CYS A 69 6.88 6.62 -4.97
C CYS A 69 6.29 5.91 -6.18
N LEU A 70 4.97 5.77 -6.21
CA LEU A 70 4.26 5.03 -7.26
C LEU A 70 4.12 5.83 -8.55
N ASN A 71 4.15 7.16 -8.46
CA ASN A 71 4.15 8.03 -9.64
C ASN A 71 5.53 8.05 -10.28
N ARG A 72 5.64 7.40 -11.44
CA ARG A 72 6.88 7.32 -12.21
C ARG A 72 6.77 8.24 -13.43
N ASN A 73 7.06 9.54 -13.21
CA ASN A 73 7.04 10.55 -14.27
C ASN A 73 5.67 10.67 -14.96
N GLY A 74 4.59 10.71 -14.18
CA GLY A 74 3.24 10.90 -14.69
C GLY A 74 2.49 9.62 -15.02
N VAL A 75 3.06 8.44 -14.76
CA VAL A 75 2.38 7.16 -14.92
C VAL A 75 2.48 6.32 -13.65
N ALA A 76 1.51 5.45 -13.44
CA ALA A 76 1.50 4.50 -12.34
C ALA A 76 0.73 3.24 -12.74
N ASN A 77 1.05 2.11 -12.11
CA ASN A 77 0.36 0.85 -12.39
C ASN A 77 -0.63 0.45 -11.29
N CYS A 78 -0.79 1.27 -10.28
CA CYS A 78 -1.73 0.98 -9.20
C CYS A 78 -2.29 2.23 -8.56
N ALA A 79 -3.46 2.05 -7.93
CA ALA A 79 -4.13 3.05 -7.11
C ALA A 79 -4.27 2.49 -5.70
N VAL A 80 -4.08 3.32 -4.69
CA VAL A 80 -4.18 2.90 -3.29
C VAL A 80 -5.16 3.79 -2.55
N VAL A 81 -6.04 3.17 -1.76
CA VAL A 81 -7.00 3.86 -0.90
C VAL A 81 -6.91 3.25 0.50
N ASP A 82 -6.74 4.09 1.50
CA ASP A 82 -6.77 3.66 2.89
C ASP A 82 -8.21 3.52 3.36
N VAL A 83 -8.53 2.36 3.94
CA VAL A 83 -9.82 2.12 4.60
C VAL A 83 -9.53 1.98 6.09
N ASP A 84 -9.75 3.05 6.80
CA ASP A 84 -9.29 3.24 8.17
C ASP A 84 -10.24 2.62 9.20
N LYS A 85 -10.75 1.42 8.91
CA LYS A 85 -11.71 0.70 9.74
C LYS A 85 -11.28 -0.76 9.91
N ASP A 86 -11.65 -1.32 11.05
CA ASP A 86 -11.49 -2.74 11.31
C ASP A 86 -12.76 -3.45 10.86
N ILE A 87 -12.71 -4.06 9.69
CA ILE A 87 -13.85 -4.70 9.05
C ILE A 87 -13.50 -6.17 8.81
N ASP A 88 -14.51 -7.04 8.95
CA ASP A 88 -14.35 -8.45 8.69
C ASP A 88 -13.80 -8.69 7.27
N VAL A 89 -12.85 -9.62 7.16
CA VAL A 89 -12.14 -9.89 5.92
C VAL A 89 -13.07 -10.31 4.79
N LYS A 90 -14.07 -11.14 5.08
CA LYS A 90 -15.01 -11.60 4.04
C LYS A 90 -15.86 -10.45 3.54
N GLU A 91 -16.30 -9.60 4.44
CA GLU A 91 -17.11 -8.45 4.09
C GLU A 91 -16.32 -7.46 3.22
N ILE A 92 -15.14 -7.06 3.67
CA ILE A 92 -14.38 -6.04 2.93
C ILE A 92 -13.91 -6.54 1.57
N CYS A 93 -13.55 -7.81 1.45
CA CYS A 93 -13.18 -8.38 0.16
C CYS A 93 -14.37 -8.44 -0.80
N ARG A 94 -15.55 -8.79 -0.30
CA ARG A 94 -16.77 -8.80 -1.09
C ARG A 94 -17.14 -7.42 -1.60
N GLU A 95 -17.10 -6.43 -0.69
CA GLU A 95 -17.42 -5.04 -1.06
C GLU A 95 -16.38 -4.43 -2.00
N ALA A 96 -15.12 -4.72 -1.77
CA ALA A 96 -14.06 -4.28 -2.66
C ALA A 96 -14.23 -4.83 -4.08
N TYR A 97 -14.53 -6.11 -4.20
CA TYR A 97 -14.79 -6.74 -5.49
C TYR A 97 -16.00 -6.12 -6.20
N ARG A 98 -17.05 -5.81 -5.44
CA ARG A 98 -18.23 -5.14 -5.98
C ARG A 98 -17.91 -3.74 -6.49
N ILE A 99 -17.05 -3.00 -5.79
CA ILE A 99 -16.62 -1.66 -6.21
C ILE A 99 -15.78 -1.75 -7.49
N ASP A 100 -14.82 -2.65 -7.50
CA ASP A 100 -13.93 -2.86 -8.64
C ASP A 100 -13.23 -4.23 -8.52
N PRO A 101 -13.42 -5.13 -9.51
CA PRO A 101 -12.82 -6.47 -9.44
C PRO A 101 -11.29 -6.48 -9.43
N LEU A 102 -10.64 -5.39 -9.82
CA LEU A 102 -9.17 -5.29 -9.81
C LEU A 102 -8.60 -4.91 -8.44
N ILE A 103 -9.46 -4.66 -7.44
CA ILE A 103 -9.00 -4.30 -6.10
C ILE A 103 -8.60 -5.56 -5.33
N ILE A 104 -7.44 -5.47 -4.70
CA ILE A 104 -6.95 -6.45 -3.72
C ILE A 104 -6.83 -5.75 -2.38
N MET A 105 -7.36 -6.39 -1.33
CA MET A 105 -7.29 -5.83 0.02
C MET A 105 -6.08 -6.35 0.77
N PHE A 106 -5.33 -5.45 1.38
CA PHE A 106 -4.20 -5.79 2.23
C PHE A 106 -4.43 -5.21 3.63
N LYS A 107 -4.16 -6.01 4.65
CA LYS A 107 -4.25 -5.56 6.02
C LYS A 107 -2.87 -5.12 6.50
N SER A 108 -2.78 -3.90 7.02
CA SER A 108 -1.53 -3.40 7.58
C SER A 108 -1.25 -4.05 8.94
N PRO A 109 -0.01 -4.01 9.43
CA PRO A 109 0.31 -4.52 10.77
C PRO A 109 -0.49 -3.85 11.89
N SER A 110 -0.96 -2.62 11.68
CA SER A 110 -1.82 -1.92 12.64
C SER A 110 -3.28 -2.36 12.60
N GLY A 111 -3.65 -3.28 11.71
CA GLY A 111 -5.01 -3.80 11.59
C GLY A 111 -5.92 -3.01 10.68
N ARG A 112 -5.39 -2.07 9.92
CA ARG A 112 -6.17 -1.26 8.98
C ARG A 112 -6.07 -1.83 7.58
N TRP A 113 -7.07 -1.55 6.76
CA TRP A 113 -7.14 -2.07 5.40
C TRP A 113 -6.62 -1.06 4.39
N HIS A 114 -5.89 -1.57 3.39
CA HIS A 114 -5.49 -0.82 2.21
C HIS A 114 -6.08 -1.49 0.97
N ALA A 115 -6.82 -0.73 0.19
CA ALA A 115 -7.36 -1.19 -1.09
C ALA A 115 -6.36 -0.83 -2.19
N TRP A 116 -5.84 -1.85 -2.86
CA TRP A 116 -4.92 -1.68 -3.98
C TRP A 116 -5.61 -2.12 -5.26
N LYS A 117 -5.76 -1.21 -6.21
CA LYS A 117 -6.19 -1.54 -7.55
C LYS A 117 -4.96 -1.62 -8.45
N PHE A 118 -4.76 -2.78 -9.06
CA PHE A 118 -3.64 -2.99 -9.98
C PHE A 118 -4.16 -2.94 -11.42
N TYR A 119 -3.56 -2.10 -12.23
CA TYR A 119 -3.89 -1.99 -13.65
C TYR A 119 -3.06 -3.00 -14.46
N HIS A 120 -3.61 -3.47 -15.57
CA HIS A 120 -2.91 -4.39 -16.45
C HIS A 120 -1.69 -3.75 -17.12
N GLN A 121 -1.70 -2.43 -17.24
CA GLN A 121 -0.59 -1.64 -17.78
C GLN A 121 -0.56 -0.28 -17.10
N ASP A 122 0.54 0.45 -17.29
CA ASP A 122 0.66 1.79 -16.74
C ASP A 122 -0.45 2.70 -17.22
N GLN A 123 -0.95 3.53 -16.32
CA GLN A 123 -1.98 4.51 -16.57
C GLN A 123 -1.44 5.92 -16.33
N ASP A 124 -2.00 6.89 -17.03
CA ASP A 124 -1.76 8.29 -16.73
C ASP A 124 -2.19 8.59 -15.28
N VAL A 125 -1.37 9.34 -14.55
CA VAL A 125 -1.63 9.67 -13.13
C VAL A 125 -2.97 10.37 -12.95
N LYS A 126 -3.42 11.19 -13.92
CA LYS A 126 -4.73 11.84 -13.83
C LYS A 126 -5.87 10.81 -13.80
N THR A 127 -5.74 9.76 -14.61
CA THR A 127 -6.70 8.64 -14.60
C THR A 127 -6.67 7.91 -13.26
N VAL A 128 -5.48 7.65 -12.72
CA VAL A 128 -5.32 6.99 -11.43
C VAL A 128 -5.94 7.81 -10.30
N ILE A 129 -5.74 9.12 -10.30
CA ILE A 129 -6.32 10.02 -9.29
C ILE A 129 -7.86 10.00 -9.35
N LYS A 130 -8.44 9.98 -10.54
CA LYS A 130 -9.89 9.86 -10.69
C LYS A 130 -10.41 8.55 -10.11
N ASP A 131 -9.70 7.47 -10.35
CA ASP A 131 -10.05 6.16 -9.80
C ASP A 131 -9.93 6.12 -8.27
N ILE A 132 -8.87 6.70 -7.73
CA ILE A 132 -8.70 6.82 -6.27
C ILE A 132 -9.91 7.52 -5.66
N LYS A 133 -10.32 8.65 -6.23
CA LYS A 133 -11.47 9.43 -5.72
C LYS A 133 -12.77 8.63 -5.82
N ARG A 134 -12.96 7.90 -6.91
CA ARG A 134 -14.14 7.05 -7.10
C ARG A 134 -14.21 5.94 -6.06
N ILE A 135 -13.10 5.22 -5.88
CA ILE A 135 -13.01 4.09 -4.94
C ILE A 135 -13.18 4.59 -3.50
N GLU A 136 -12.49 5.67 -3.16
CA GLU A 136 -12.59 6.28 -1.84
C GLU A 136 -14.03 6.67 -1.51
N LYS A 137 -14.73 7.29 -2.45
CA LYS A 137 -16.13 7.67 -2.29
C LYS A 137 -17.01 6.46 -1.98
N GLU A 138 -16.79 5.34 -2.65
CA GLU A 138 -17.57 4.12 -2.41
C GLU A 138 -17.30 3.54 -1.02
N PHE A 139 -16.06 3.53 -0.57
CA PHE A 139 -15.73 3.08 0.78
C PHE A 139 -16.27 4.04 1.85
N ILE A 140 -16.27 5.34 1.60
CA ILE A 140 -16.87 6.32 2.50
C ILE A 140 -18.38 6.08 2.65
N LYS A 141 -19.07 5.77 1.57
CA LYS A 141 -20.52 5.44 1.63
C LYS A 141 -20.78 4.21 2.50
N LEU A 142 -19.91 3.20 2.43
CA LEU A 142 -20.08 1.96 3.18
C LEU A 142 -19.68 2.10 4.65
N TYR A 143 -18.59 2.78 4.93
CA TYR A 143 -17.93 2.73 6.23
C TYR A 143 -17.71 4.09 6.89
N GLY A 144 -18.00 5.17 6.21
CA GLY A 144 -17.97 6.52 6.75
C GLY A 144 -16.61 7.21 6.72
N THR A 145 -15.58 6.54 6.25
CA THR A 145 -14.27 7.19 6.03
C THR A 145 -13.51 6.53 4.91
#